data_1b7c160bf4848a15f06030bbd8f0e471
#
_entry.id   1b7c160bf4848a15f06030bbd8f0e471
#
_cell.length_a   1.000
_cell.length_b   1.000
_cell.length_c   1.000
_cell.angle_alpha   90.00
_cell.angle_beta   90.00
_cell.angle_gamma   90.00
#
_symmetry.space_group_name_H-M   'P 1'
#
loop_
_entity.id
_entity.type
_entity.pdbx_description
1 polymer ?
#
loop_
_entity_poly.entity_id
_entity_poly.type
_entity_poly.pdbx_seq_one_letter_code
_entity_poly.pdbx_strand_id
1 'polypeptide(L)'
;HSVTEMSRDKGVWEVTVPGDLHGMYYTYEFTFDGSTRETIDIYARSAGANGIRGMVVDLMRTDPAGWDSDRPVTLESYTDAVIYELHVRDLSSDKSANFRLRGKFGAFCENRVTNGFSDTVGLDYIASLGVTHIHLLPVFDSQTIDENDPEAGFNWGYDPLNYNIPEGSYTTDPNNGTDRVRQFKELIHAVHQKGMGVIMDVVYNHTYSTEDSPFAKTFPGYYYRHNKDGSLSNGSACGNEFASERAMASRFIVDSL
;
A
#
# COMPACT_ATOMS: atom_id res chain seq x y z
N HIS A 1 27.12 0.78 -1.87
CA HIS A 1 26.44 1.29 -0.68
C HIS A 1 27.17 2.54 -0.21
N SER A 2 26.44 3.61 0.06
CA SER A 2 26.97 4.82 0.71
C SER A 2 26.10 5.11 1.93
N VAL A 3 26.73 5.57 3.00
CA VAL A 3 26.06 6.05 4.21
C VAL A 3 26.30 7.54 4.31
N THR A 4 25.25 8.30 4.60
CA THR A 4 25.33 9.75 4.79
C THR A 4 24.67 10.10 6.11
N GLU A 5 25.40 10.74 7.00
CA GLU A 5 24.88 11.18 8.29
C GLU A 5 23.97 12.39 8.11
N MET A 6 22.85 12.41 8.85
CA MET A 6 21.91 13.54 8.86
C MET A 6 22.37 14.57 9.90
N SER A 7 22.22 15.84 9.57
CA SER A 7 22.37 16.93 10.52
C SER A 7 21.06 17.20 11.27
N ARG A 8 21.17 17.61 12.54
CA ARG A 8 20.00 17.96 13.36
C ARG A 8 19.90 19.46 13.55
N ASP A 9 18.75 20.03 13.12
CA ASP A 9 18.38 21.41 13.46
C ASP A 9 16.96 21.44 14.03
N LYS A 10 16.80 22.08 15.20
CA LYS A 10 15.50 22.30 15.89
C LYS A 10 14.59 21.05 16.00
N GLY A 11 15.21 19.88 16.15
CA GLY A 11 14.48 18.61 16.29
C GLY A 11 14.16 17.91 14.98
N VAL A 12 14.54 18.49 13.84
CA VAL A 12 14.45 17.88 12.51
C VAL A 12 15.82 17.31 12.14
N TRP A 13 15.84 16.13 11.57
CA TRP A 13 17.03 15.51 10.99
C TRP A 13 16.94 15.62 9.48
N GLU A 14 17.97 16.14 8.85
CA GLU A 14 17.97 16.35 7.41
C GLU A 14 19.31 16.05 6.76
N VAL A 15 19.26 15.63 5.50
CA VAL A 15 20.41 15.49 4.61
C VAL A 15 19.97 15.76 3.18
N THR A 16 20.83 16.45 2.43
CA THR A 16 20.63 16.63 0.99
C THR A 16 21.61 15.75 0.24
N VAL A 17 21.07 14.84 -0.57
CA VAL A 17 21.87 13.99 -1.46
C VAL A 17 21.68 14.50 -2.89
N PRO A 18 22.72 15.00 -3.56
CA PRO A 18 22.59 15.60 -4.90
C PRO A 18 22.39 14.53 -5.98
N GLY A 19 21.68 14.90 -7.05
CA GLY A 19 21.48 14.08 -8.25
C GLY A 19 20.04 13.64 -8.44
N ASP A 20 19.78 12.96 -9.56
CA ASP A 20 18.51 12.25 -9.79
C ASP A 20 18.59 10.87 -9.11
N LEU A 21 17.88 10.73 -8.01
CA LEU A 21 17.89 9.51 -7.20
C LEU A 21 16.68 8.60 -7.47
N HIS A 22 15.83 8.95 -8.45
CA HIS A 22 14.68 8.11 -8.81
C HIS A 22 15.11 6.66 -9.08
N GLY A 23 14.44 5.72 -8.44
CA GLY A 23 14.74 4.29 -8.54
C GLY A 23 15.81 3.79 -7.58
N MET A 24 16.44 4.68 -6.78
CA MET A 24 17.40 4.26 -5.78
C MET A 24 16.72 3.78 -4.50
N TYR A 25 17.18 2.66 -3.98
CA TYR A 25 16.72 2.12 -2.69
C TYR A 25 17.51 2.71 -1.54
N TYR A 26 16.83 2.93 -0.41
CA TYR A 26 17.42 3.47 0.80
C TYR A 26 16.77 2.88 2.06
N THR A 27 17.48 3.01 3.17
CA THR A 27 17.01 2.75 4.53
C THR A 27 17.51 3.86 5.43
N TYR A 28 16.94 3.94 6.63
CA TYR A 28 17.43 4.78 7.71
C TYR A 28 18.04 3.92 8.80
N GLU A 29 19.13 4.42 9.38
CA GLU A 29 19.72 3.90 10.61
C GLU A 29 19.45 4.86 11.76
N PHE A 30 18.84 4.36 12.83
CA PHE A 30 18.56 5.11 14.04
C PHE A 30 19.31 4.53 15.23
N THR A 31 20.04 5.37 15.97
CA THR A 31 20.74 4.95 17.19
C THR A 31 20.05 5.55 18.42
N PHE A 32 19.55 4.68 19.31
CA PHE A 32 18.97 5.02 20.60
C PHE A 32 19.64 4.19 21.69
N ASP A 33 20.09 4.83 22.75
CA ASP A 33 20.70 4.18 23.92
C ASP A 33 21.80 3.17 23.56
N GLY A 34 22.62 3.53 22.55
CA GLY A 34 23.72 2.71 22.06
C GLY A 34 23.32 1.52 21.15
N SER A 35 22.03 1.36 20.86
CA SER A 35 21.53 0.35 19.91
C SER A 35 21.17 0.99 18.59
N THR A 36 21.74 0.48 17.49
CA THR A 36 21.42 0.92 16.12
C THR A 36 20.40 -0.03 15.50
N ARG A 37 19.40 0.55 14.85
CA ARG A 37 18.34 -0.16 14.12
C ARG A 37 18.26 0.39 12.71
N GLU A 38 18.27 -0.51 11.73
CA GLU A 38 18.01 -0.19 10.34
C GLU A 38 16.52 -0.45 10.04
N THR A 39 15.90 0.47 9.30
CA THR A 39 14.50 0.35 8.90
C THR A 39 14.20 1.11 7.63
N ILE A 40 13.11 0.73 6.97
CA ILE A 40 12.50 1.53 5.91
C ILE A 40 11.97 2.84 6.48
N ASP A 41 11.88 3.85 5.64
CA ASP A 41 11.20 5.11 5.93
C ASP A 41 9.69 4.88 6.05
N ILE A 42 9.09 5.27 7.17
CA ILE A 42 7.64 5.17 7.38
C ILE A 42 6.82 6.00 6.39
N TYR A 43 7.43 7.01 5.75
CA TYR A 43 6.83 7.84 4.71
C TYR A 43 7.20 7.40 3.28
N ALA A 44 7.93 6.30 3.11
CA ALA A 44 8.25 5.79 1.77
C ALA A 44 6.95 5.53 0.98
N ARG A 45 6.95 5.91 -0.30
CA ARG A 45 5.81 5.73 -1.21
C ARG A 45 6.02 4.61 -2.21
N SER A 46 7.16 3.96 -2.13
CA SER A 46 7.51 2.77 -2.88
C SER A 46 8.61 2.01 -2.17
N ALA A 47 8.71 0.71 -2.45
CA ALA A 47 9.72 -0.18 -1.88
C ALA A 47 10.15 -1.26 -2.87
N GLY A 48 11.24 -1.96 -2.53
CA GLY A 48 11.58 -3.24 -3.11
C GLY A 48 10.76 -4.38 -2.50
N ALA A 49 11.01 -5.60 -2.96
CA ALA A 49 10.29 -6.79 -2.50
C ALA A 49 10.24 -6.91 -0.98
N ASN A 50 9.07 -7.32 -0.47
CA ASN A 50 8.77 -7.50 0.95
C ASN A 50 8.93 -6.23 1.80
N GLY A 51 8.84 -5.05 1.20
CA GLY A 51 8.82 -3.78 1.93
C GLY A 51 10.06 -3.45 2.76
N ILE A 52 11.22 -4.08 2.50
CA ILE A 52 12.41 -3.97 3.37
C ILE A 52 13.15 -2.64 3.19
N ARG A 53 13.19 -2.12 1.97
CA ARG A 53 13.89 -0.88 1.60
C ARG A 53 12.97 0.04 0.85
N GLY A 54 12.87 1.29 1.26
CA GLY A 54 12.18 2.33 0.52
C GLY A 54 12.88 2.64 -0.80
N MET A 55 12.11 3.13 -1.76
CA MET A 55 12.65 3.63 -3.03
C MET A 55 12.37 5.13 -3.13
N VAL A 56 13.37 5.88 -3.56
CA VAL A 56 13.18 7.27 -3.98
C VAL A 56 12.38 7.24 -5.29
N VAL A 57 11.14 7.72 -5.26
CA VAL A 57 10.26 7.71 -6.42
C VAL A 57 9.77 9.11 -6.76
N ASP A 58 9.97 9.50 -8.02
CA ASP A 58 9.24 10.61 -8.62
C ASP A 58 7.89 10.08 -9.10
N LEU A 59 6.82 10.47 -8.40
CA LEU A 59 5.47 9.97 -8.68
C LEU A 59 4.96 10.33 -10.07
N MET A 60 5.44 11.44 -10.68
CA MET A 60 5.07 11.83 -12.04
C MET A 60 5.65 10.86 -13.08
N ARG A 61 6.80 10.26 -12.80
CA ARG A 61 7.42 9.24 -13.66
C ARG A 61 6.70 7.88 -13.62
N THR A 62 5.74 7.74 -12.73
CA THR A 62 4.90 6.52 -12.60
C THR A 62 3.51 6.69 -13.21
N ASP A 63 3.21 7.84 -13.80
CA ASP A 63 1.90 8.13 -14.38
C ASP A 63 1.68 7.30 -15.65
N PRO A 64 0.59 6.53 -15.73
CA PRO A 64 0.22 5.85 -16.96
C PRO A 64 -0.30 6.84 -18.01
N ALA A 65 -0.36 6.39 -19.26
CA ALA A 65 -0.91 7.19 -20.34
C ALA A 65 -2.35 7.64 -20.02
N GLY A 66 -2.61 8.95 -20.13
CA GLY A 66 -3.93 9.55 -19.86
C GLY A 66 -4.18 9.91 -18.37
N TRP A 67 -3.22 9.70 -17.49
CA TRP A 67 -3.37 9.97 -16.06
C TRP A 67 -3.62 11.44 -15.73
N ASP A 68 -3.00 12.36 -16.46
CA ASP A 68 -3.17 13.82 -16.33
C ASP A 68 -4.62 14.27 -16.59
N SER A 69 -5.36 13.52 -17.40
CA SER A 69 -6.78 13.76 -17.72
C SER A 69 -7.73 12.88 -16.90
N ASP A 70 -7.22 11.96 -16.09
CA ASP A 70 -8.04 11.10 -15.24
C ASP A 70 -8.82 11.93 -14.20
N ARG A 71 -10.06 11.54 -13.95
CA ARG A 71 -10.92 12.22 -12.98
C ARG A 71 -11.70 11.18 -12.17
N PRO A 72 -11.78 11.39 -10.84
CA PRO A 72 -12.61 10.53 -9.99
C PRO A 72 -14.08 10.68 -10.36
N VAL A 73 -14.82 9.61 -10.17
CA VAL A 73 -16.28 9.61 -10.31
C VAL A 73 -16.88 10.41 -9.16
N THR A 74 -17.79 11.34 -9.51
CA THR A 74 -18.53 12.13 -8.54
C THR A 74 -19.98 11.71 -8.48
N LEU A 75 -20.54 11.59 -7.28
CA LEU A 75 -21.96 11.33 -7.05
C LEU A 75 -22.68 12.63 -6.62
N GLU A 76 -23.94 12.77 -6.96
CA GLU A 76 -24.77 13.88 -6.46
C GLU A 76 -24.99 13.76 -4.94
N SER A 77 -25.15 12.52 -4.45
CA SER A 77 -25.25 12.21 -3.03
C SER A 77 -24.49 10.94 -2.69
N TYR A 78 -23.92 10.89 -1.48
CA TYR A 78 -23.27 9.66 -0.97
C TYR A 78 -24.25 8.48 -0.83
N THR A 79 -25.56 8.76 -0.70
CA THR A 79 -26.60 7.72 -0.66
C THR A 79 -26.84 7.03 -2.01
N ASP A 80 -26.31 7.59 -3.09
CA ASP A 80 -26.41 6.99 -4.44
C ASP A 80 -25.26 5.98 -4.70
N ALA A 81 -24.35 5.83 -3.74
CA ALA A 81 -23.25 4.88 -3.84
C ALA A 81 -23.76 3.44 -3.81
N VAL A 82 -23.42 2.67 -4.84
CA VAL A 82 -23.55 1.21 -4.88
C VAL A 82 -22.13 0.66 -4.94
N ILE A 83 -21.72 -0.01 -3.87
CA ILE A 83 -20.32 -0.39 -3.63
C ILE A 83 -20.15 -1.90 -3.84
N TYR A 84 -19.14 -2.29 -4.60
CA TYR A 84 -18.72 -3.66 -4.78
C TYR A 84 -17.36 -3.86 -4.11
N GLU A 85 -17.35 -4.60 -3.00
CA GLU A 85 -16.11 -4.95 -2.31
C GLU A 85 -15.42 -6.13 -2.99
N LEU A 86 -14.10 -6.04 -3.17
CA LEU A 86 -13.33 -7.14 -3.73
C LEU A 86 -11.86 -7.11 -3.28
N HIS A 87 -11.26 -8.30 -3.31
CA HIS A 87 -9.83 -8.50 -3.12
C HIS A 87 -9.12 -8.52 -4.48
N VAL A 88 -7.99 -7.81 -4.61
CA VAL A 88 -7.27 -7.66 -5.89
C VAL A 88 -6.93 -9.03 -6.53
N ARG A 89 -6.38 -9.96 -5.73
CA ARG A 89 -6.03 -11.29 -6.22
C ARG A 89 -7.26 -12.07 -6.69
N ASP A 90 -8.35 -12.00 -5.94
CA ASP A 90 -9.52 -12.84 -6.17
C ASP A 90 -10.29 -12.47 -7.44
N LEU A 91 -10.20 -11.22 -7.89
CA LEU A 91 -10.79 -10.80 -9.17
C LEU A 91 -10.43 -11.76 -10.32
N SER A 92 -9.21 -12.28 -10.33
CA SER A 92 -8.63 -12.98 -11.48
C SER A 92 -7.97 -14.33 -11.14
N SER A 93 -8.10 -14.82 -9.91
CA SER A 93 -7.43 -16.06 -9.46
C SER A 93 -8.03 -17.33 -10.04
N ASP A 94 -9.31 -17.32 -10.42
CA ASP A 94 -9.96 -18.50 -11.00
C ASP A 94 -9.33 -18.88 -12.34
N LYS A 95 -8.85 -20.14 -12.40
CA LYS A 95 -8.17 -20.70 -13.59
C LYS A 95 -9.10 -20.94 -14.77
N SER A 96 -10.41 -20.97 -14.58
CA SER A 96 -11.38 -21.10 -15.67
C SER A 96 -11.49 -19.83 -16.52
N ALA A 97 -11.13 -18.67 -15.97
CA ALA A 97 -11.10 -17.41 -16.69
C ALA A 97 -9.78 -17.21 -17.45
N ASN A 98 -9.84 -16.53 -18.58
CA ASN A 98 -8.69 -16.36 -19.48
C ASN A 98 -7.82 -15.12 -19.16
N PHE A 99 -7.73 -14.73 -17.88
CA PHE A 99 -6.79 -13.70 -17.44
C PHE A 99 -5.34 -14.08 -17.71
N ARG A 100 -4.54 -13.11 -18.13
CA ARG A 100 -3.08 -13.21 -18.29
C ARG A 100 -2.33 -12.79 -17.03
N LEU A 101 -2.78 -11.72 -16.38
CA LEU A 101 -2.16 -11.14 -15.18
C LEU A 101 -2.93 -11.51 -13.91
N ARG A 102 -3.03 -12.84 -13.66
CA ARG A 102 -3.79 -13.37 -12.52
C ARG A 102 -3.24 -12.85 -11.19
N GLY A 103 -4.16 -12.43 -10.32
CA GLY A 103 -3.83 -11.95 -8.98
C GLY A 103 -3.09 -10.62 -8.95
N LYS A 104 -3.02 -9.89 -10.06
CA LYS A 104 -2.22 -8.67 -10.19
C LYS A 104 -3.09 -7.44 -10.44
N PHE A 105 -2.57 -6.25 -10.10
CA PHE A 105 -3.21 -4.97 -10.45
C PHE A 105 -3.55 -4.90 -11.94
N GLY A 106 -2.66 -5.40 -12.80
CA GLY A 106 -2.86 -5.41 -14.25
C GLY A 106 -4.06 -6.22 -14.74
N ALA A 107 -4.61 -7.13 -13.93
CA ALA A 107 -5.84 -7.86 -14.29
C ALA A 107 -7.05 -6.93 -14.48
N PHE A 108 -7.08 -5.80 -13.77
CA PHE A 108 -8.12 -4.78 -13.92
C PHE A 108 -8.07 -4.06 -15.28
N CYS A 109 -6.92 -4.08 -15.93
CA CYS A 109 -6.72 -3.45 -17.24
C CYS A 109 -7.06 -4.40 -18.40
N GLU A 110 -7.34 -5.69 -18.11
CA GLU A 110 -7.71 -6.66 -19.14
C GLU A 110 -9.18 -6.52 -19.51
N ASN A 111 -9.46 -6.36 -20.80
CA ASN A 111 -10.82 -6.22 -21.32
C ASN A 111 -11.25 -7.51 -22.02
N ARG A 112 -12.58 -7.72 -22.06
CA ARG A 112 -13.22 -8.87 -22.73
C ARG A 112 -12.74 -10.22 -22.21
N VAL A 113 -12.47 -10.27 -20.91
CA VAL A 113 -12.10 -11.52 -20.24
C VAL A 113 -13.37 -12.38 -20.09
N THR A 114 -13.22 -13.67 -20.39
CA THR A 114 -14.31 -14.64 -20.26
C THR A 114 -13.86 -15.86 -19.44
N ASN A 115 -14.82 -16.54 -18.84
CA ASN A 115 -14.60 -17.84 -18.23
C ASN A 115 -14.71 -18.99 -19.27
N GLY A 116 -14.56 -20.23 -18.79
CA GLY A 116 -14.68 -21.43 -19.65
C GLY A 116 -16.05 -21.65 -20.30
N PHE A 117 -17.08 -20.90 -19.88
CA PHE A 117 -18.44 -20.92 -20.43
C PHE A 117 -18.74 -19.74 -21.35
N SER A 118 -17.73 -18.92 -21.66
CA SER A 118 -17.83 -17.70 -22.45
C SER A 118 -18.61 -16.56 -21.76
N ASP A 119 -18.84 -16.64 -20.44
CA ASP A 119 -19.41 -15.52 -19.70
C ASP A 119 -18.38 -14.44 -19.48
N THR A 120 -18.78 -13.19 -19.58
CA THR A 120 -17.92 -12.04 -19.23
C THR A 120 -17.61 -12.05 -17.74
N VAL A 121 -16.33 -11.86 -17.40
CA VAL A 121 -15.84 -11.78 -16.02
C VAL A 121 -14.91 -10.57 -15.83
N GLY A 122 -14.40 -10.38 -14.63
CA GLY A 122 -13.49 -9.29 -14.31
C GLY A 122 -14.16 -7.93 -14.27
N LEU A 123 -13.40 -6.88 -14.58
CA LEU A 123 -13.87 -5.50 -14.47
C LEU A 123 -15.08 -5.21 -15.38
N ASP A 124 -15.14 -5.81 -16.58
CA ASP A 124 -16.27 -5.66 -17.49
C ASP A 124 -17.58 -6.23 -16.90
N TYR A 125 -17.50 -7.35 -16.19
CA TYR A 125 -18.65 -7.92 -15.50
C TYR A 125 -19.10 -7.01 -14.35
N ILE A 126 -18.19 -6.55 -13.51
CA ILE A 126 -18.52 -5.67 -12.37
C ILE A 126 -19.19 -4.38 -12.87
N ALA A 127 -18.65 -3.77 -13.93
CA ALA A 127 -19.25 -2.59 -14.55
C ALA A 127 -20.68 -2.86 -15.07
N SER A 128 -20.94 -4.07 -15.58
CA SER A 128 -22.30 -4.44 -16.07
C SER A 128 -23.34 -4.55 -14.96
N LEU A 129 -22.93 -4.68 -13.69
CA LEU A 129 -23.84 -4.71 -12.54
C LEU A 129 -24.41 -3.34 -12.19
N GLY A 130 -23.87 -2.24 -12.76
CA GLY A 130 -24.31 -0.89 -12.47
C GLY A 130 -23.84 -0.35 -11.12
N VAL A 131 -22.77 -0.91 -10.54
CA VAL A 131 -22.15 -0.38 -9.32
C VAL A 131 -21.43 0.92 -9.61
N THR A 132 -21.36 1.79 -8.61
CA THR A 132 -20.72 3.11 -8.74
C THR A 132 -19.27 3.10 -8.26
N HIS A 133 -18.91 2.21 -7.35
CA HIS A 133 -17.58 2.13 -6.77
C HIS A 133 -17.12 0.70 -6.57
N ILE A 134 -15.83 0.49 -6.72
CA ILE A 134 -15.11 -0.69 -6.25
C ILE A 134 -14.43 -0.34 -4.94
N HIS A 135 -14.69 -1.11 -3.90
CA HIS A 135 -14.01 -1.05 -2.61
C HIS A 135 -12.95 -2.16 -2.58
N LEU A 136 -11.69 -1.76 -2.69
CA LEU A 136 -10.59 -2.70 -2.63
C LEU A 136 -10.27 -3.03 -1.16
N LEU A 137 -10.22 -4.33 -0.80
CA LEU A 137 -9.56 -4.75 0.42
C LEU A 137 -8.14 -4.17 0.44
N PRO A 138 -7.47 -4.11 1.61
CA PRO A 138 -6.22 -3.35 1.74
C PRO A 138 -5.22 -3.65 0.62
N VAL A 139 -4.72 -2.57 0.01
CA VAL A 139 -3.77 -2.62 -1.13
C VAL A 139 -2.42 -1.99 -0.77
N PHE A 140 -2.22 -1.63 0.50
CA PHE A 140 -0.92 -1.25 1.02
C PHE A 140 -0.08 -2.48 1.34
N ASP A 141 1.22 -2.27 1.48
CA ASP A 141 2.24 -3.29 1.74
C ASP A 141 1.99 -4.00 3.08
N SER A 142 1.82 -5.32 3.02
CA SER A 142 1.47 -6.20 4.12
C SER A 142 2.57 -7.21 4.42
N GLN A 143 2.61 -7.72 5.67
CA GLN A 143 3.78 -8.46 6.16
C GLN A 143 3.77 -9.95 5.79
N THR A 144 2.61 -10.61 5.86
CA THR A 144 2.58 -12.09 5.88
C THR A 144 2.46 -12.73 4.51
N ILE A 145 2.75 -12.00 3.44
CA ILE A 145 2.87 -12.53 2.07
C ILE A 145 4.32 -12.39 1.59
N ASP A 146 4.90 -13.43 1.03
CA ASP A 146 6.15 -13.30 0.30
C ASP A 146 5.84 -12.80 -1.10
N GLU A 147 6.21 -11.57 -1.40
CA GLU A 147 5.94 -10.94 -2.69
C GLU A 147 6.65 -11.61 -3.86
N ASN A 148 7.75 -12.35 -3.60
CA ASN A 148 8.45 -13.13 -4.62
C ASN A 148 7.79 -14.50 -4.88
N ASP A 149 6.97 -15.00 -3.94
CA ASP A 149 6.20 -16.23 -4.10
C ASP A 149 4.75 -16.05 -3.60
N PRO A 150 3.96 -15.17 -4.23
CA PRO A 150 2.63 -14.82 -3.75
C PRO A 150 1.61 -15.96 -3.84
N GLU A 151 1.95 -17.05 -4.55
CA GLU A 151 1.10 -18.24 -4.63
C GLU A 151 1.26 -19.18 -3.41
N ALA A 152 2.32 -19.03 -2.63
CA ALA A 152 2.57 -19.84 -1.43
C ALA A 152 1.59 -19.56 -0.28
N GLY A 153 0.88 -18.42 -0.30
CA GLY A 153 -0.03 -18.01 0.76
C GLY A 153 -1.22 -17.20 0.25
N PHE A 154 -2.09 -16.83 1.19
CA PHE A 154 -3.18 -15.88 0.98
C PHE A 154 -3.15 -14.86 2.12
N ASN A 155 -3.23 -13.57 1.76
CA ASN A 155 -3.27 -12.47 2.71
C ASN A 155 -4.42 -11.53 2.35
N TRP A 156 -5.24 -11.19 3.35
CA TRP A 156 -6.34 -10.24 3.17
C TRP A 156 -5.87 -8.77 3.20
N GLY A 157 -4.60 -8.54 3.61
CA GLY A 157 -4.00 -7.20 3.71
C GLY A 157 -4.21 -6.50 5.06
N TYR A 158 -4.81 -7.17 6.07
CA TYR A 158 -5.07 -6.57 7.38
C TYR A 158 -3.91 -6.73 8.38
N ASP A 159 -2.70 -6.89 7.89
CA ASP A 159 -1.45 -6.96 8.66
C ASP A 159 -0.44 -5.91 8.14
N PRO A 160 -0.73 -4.62 8.32
CA PRO A 160 0.01 -3.54 7.67
C PRO A 160 1.47 -3.49 8.10
N LEU A 161 2.36 -3.42 7.11
CA LEU A 161 3.79 -3.18 7.25
C LEU A 161 4.13 -1.73 6.89
N ASN A 162 3.80 -1.31 5.66
CA ASN A 162 4.08 0.02 5.14
C ASN A 162 2.82 0.65 4.52
N TYR A 163 2.21 1.61 5.19
CA TYR A 163 0.91 2.17 4.83
C TYR A 163 0.87 2.95 3.50
N ASN A 164 1.99 3.56 3.10
CA ASN A 164 2.03 4.45 1.94
C ASN A 164 2.58 3.78 0.67
N ILE A 165 2.78 2.47 0.72
CA ILE A 165 3.38 1.68 -0.36
C ILE A 165 2.35 0.70 -0.90
N PRO A 166 2.09 0.67 -2.21
CA PRO A 166 1.22 -0.35 -2.80
C PRO A 166 1.80 -1.76 -2.63
N GLU A 167 0.93 -2.74 -2.36
CA GLU A 167 1.29 -4.14 -2.14
C GLU A 167 2.04 -4.75 -3.33
N GLY A 168 3.22 -5.29 -3.08
CA GLY A 168 4.12 -5.81 -4.11
C GLY A 168 3.69 -7.14 -4.70
N SER A 169 3.00 -7.98 -3.94
CA SER A 169 2.47 -9.25 -4.45
C SER A 169 1.44 -9.06 -5.57
N TYR A 170 0.83 -7.88 -5.67
CA TYR A 170 -0.09 -7.52 -6.74
C TYR A 170 0.59 -6.91 -7.98
N THR A 171 1.92 -6.75 -7.97
CA THR A 171 2.68 -6.26 -9.12
C THR A 171 3.27 -7.40 -9.94
N THR A 172 3.68 -7.12 -11.17
CA THR A 172 4.34 -8.11 -12.03
C THR A 172 5.80 -8.33 -11.66
N ASP A 173 6.44 -7.33 -11.04
CA ASP A 173 7.80 -7.41 -10.50
C ASP A 173 7.89 -6.68 -9.16
N PRO A 174 7.84 -7.37 -8.02
CA PRO A 174 7.91 -6.76 -6.70
C PRO A 174 9.28 -6.13 -6.40
N ASN A 175 10.32 -6.50 -7.15
CA ASN A 175 11.65 -5.92 -6.99
C ASN A 175 11.78 -4.54 -7.65
N ASN A 176 10.84 -4.17 -8.53
CA ASN A 176 10.79 -2.87 -9.16
C ASN A 176 9.74 -1.96 -8.48
N GLY A 177 10.18 -1.15 -7.52
CA GLY A 177 9.28 -0.25 -6.79
C GLY A 177 8.52 0.76 -7.68
N THR A 178 9.07 1.16 -8.83
CA THR A 178 8.36 2.03 -9.77
C THR A 178 7.10 1.36 -10.30
N ASP A 179 7.16 0.04 -10.55
CA ASP A 179 6.02 -0.74 -11.05
C ASP A 179 4.88 -0.85 -10.03
N ARG A 180 5.16 -0.88 -8.72
CA ARG A 180 4.13 -0.88 -7.68
C ARG A 180 3.18 0.29 -7.85
N VAL A 181 3.75 1.50 -7.92
CA VAL A 181 2.96 2.73 -8.03
C VAL A 181 2.30 2.82 -9.40
N ARG A 182 3.02 2.54 -10.49
CA ARG A 182 2.49 2.62 -11.85
C ARG A 182 1.32 1.67 -12.06
N GLN A 183 1.46 0.40 -11.72
CA GLN A 183 0.41 -0.60 -11.93
C GLN A 183 -0.82 -0.35 -11.05
N PHE A 184 -0.65 0.20 -9.84
CA PHE A 184 -1.78 0.61 -9.03
C PHE A 184 -2.52 1.82 -9.64
N LYS A 185 -1.81 2.81 -10.19
CA LYS A 185 -2.42 3.89 -10.96
C LYS A 185 -3.15 3.38 -12.21
N GLU A 186 -2.58 2.41 -12.92
CA GLU A 186 -3.22 1.76 -14.07
C GLU A 186 -4.55 1.10 -13.69
N LEU A 187 -4.60 0.41 -12.54
CA LEU A 187 -5.84 -0.16 -12.00
C LEU A 187 -6.89 0.94 -11.76
N ILE A 188 -6.51 2.01 -11.03
CA ILE A 188 -7.42 3.12 -10.72
C ILE A 188 -7.96 3.73 -12.02
N HIS A 189 -7.07 4.02 -12.96
CA HIS A 189 -7.45 4.56 -14.26
C HIS A 189 -8.42 3.64 -15.03
N ALA A 190 -8.17 2.33 -15.05
CA ALA A 190 -9.05 1.36 -15.68
C ALA A 190 -10.45 1.33 -15.06
N VAL A 191 -10.57 1.45 -13.74
CA VAL A 191 -11.84 1.53 -13.01
C VAL A 191 -12.57 2.84 -13.36
N HIS A 192 -11.87 3.97 -13.36
CA HIS A 192 -12.43 5.28 -13.74
C HIS A 192 -12.93 5.28 -15.20
N GLN A 193 -12.20 4.65 -16.12
CA GLN A 193 -12.63 4.50 -17.52
C GLN A 193 -13.93 3.69 -17.70
N LYS A 194 -14.31 2.87 -16.72
CA LYS A 194 -15.61 2.19 -16.67
C LYS A 194 -16.71 3.01 -15.98
N GLY A 195 -16.40 4.25 -15.59
CA GLY A 195 -17.35 5.12 -14.89
C GLY A 195 -17.56 4.77 -13.41
N MET A 196 -16.66 4.03 -12.81
CA MET A 196 -16.68 3.65 -11.38
C MET A 196 -15.56 4.35 -10.61
N GLY A 197 -15.80 4.67 -9.34
CA GLY A 197 -14.79 5.16 -8.41
C GLY A 197 -14.06 4.01 -7.69
N VAL A 198 -12.95 4.35 -7.05
CA VAL A 198 -12.17 3.43 -6.21
C VAL A 198 -12.22 3.89 -4.77
N ILE A 199 -12.53 2.97 -3.86
CA ILE A 199 -12.42 3.14 -2.41
C ILE A 199 -11.30 2.22 -1.93
N MET A 200 -10.37 2.75 -1.14
CA MET A 200 -9.32 1.97 -0.50
C MET A 200 -9.72 1.66 0.95
N ASP A 201 -9.66 0.39 1.33
CA ASP A 201 -9.71 0.00 2.74
C ASP A 201 -8.37 0.32 3.40
N VAL A 202 -8.41 1.04 4.53
CA VAL A 202 -7.22 1.46 5.26
C VAL A 202 -7.32 1.10 6.74
N VAL A 203 -6.21 0.63 7.32
CA VAL A 203 -6.15 0.05 8.66
C VAL A 203 -5.12 0.78 9.50
N TYR A 204 -5.50 1.86 10.18
CA TYR A 204 -4.60 2.65 11.03
C TYR A 204 -4.70 2.33 12.53
N ASN A 205 -5.46 1.31 12.90
CA ASN A 205 -5.66 0.95 14.30
C ASN A 205 -4.55 0.08 14.88
N HIS A 206 -3.80 -0.66 14.06
CA HIS A 206 -2.71 -1.53 14.48
C HIS A 206 -1.65 -1.68 13.37
N THR A 207 -0.51 -2.25 13.70
CA THR A 207 0.51 -2.73 12.76
C THR A 207 0.69 -4.23 12.92
N TYR A 208 1.32 -4.88 11.96
CA TYR A 208 1.66 -6.30 12.04
C TYR A 208 2.42 -6.67 13.32
N SER A 209 3.42 -5.89 13.70
CA SER A 209 4.29 -6.13 14.86
C SER A 209 4.59 -4.83 15.60
N THR A 210 4.78 -4.93 16.91
CA THR A 210 5.27 -3.82 17.75
C THR A 210 6.78 -3.80 17.92
N GLU A 211 7.47 -4.89 17.55
CA GLU A 211 8.92 -5.02 17.71
C GLU A 211 9.63 -4.76 16.39
N ASP A 212 9.15 -5.38 15.31
CA ASP A 212 9.78 -5.35 14.00
C ASP A 212 9.21 -4.28 13.06
N SER A 213 8.12 -3.60 13.45
CA SER A 213 7.53 -2.58 12.59
C SER A 213 8.49 -1.43 12.32
N PRO A 214 8.41 -0.78 11.17
CA PRO A 214 9.16 0.43 10.86
C PRO A 214 8.98 1.54 11.93
N PHE A 215 7.79 1.65 12.51
CA PHE A 215 7.48 2.62 13.56
C PHE A 215 8.25 2.37 14.86
N ALA A 216 8.32 1.12 15.30
CA ALA A 216 9.07 0.74 16.50
C ALA A 216 10.58 0.95 16.29
N LYS A 217 11.09 0.68 15.11
CA LYS A 217 12.50 0.87 14.75
C LYS A 217 12.86 2.35 14.61
N THR A 218 11.93 3.17 14.07
CA THR A 218 12.14 4.63 13.93
C THR A 218 12.13 5.34 15.27
N PHE A 219 11.17 5.05 16.16
CA PHE A 219 11.13 5.63 17.50
C PHE A 219 10.50 4.65 18.51
N PRO A 220 11.31 3.87 19.23
CA PRO A 220 10.82 2.85 20.17
C PRO A 220 9.85 3.41 21.21
N GLY A 221 8.73 2.70 21.40
CA GLY A 221 7.73 3.00 22.41
C GLY A 221 6.86 4.23 22.13
N TYR A 222 7.04 4.95 21.02
CA TYR A 222 6.26 6.16 20.74
C TYR A 222 4.94 5.87 20.02
N TYR A 223 4.93 5.03 19.01
CA TYR A 223 3.78 4.87 18.11
C TYR A 223 2.73 3.89 18.64
N TYR A 224 3.02 3.17 19.72
CA TYR A 224 2.09 2.19 20.29
C TYR A 224 1.52 2.65 21.62
N ARG A 225 0.23 2.34 21.82
CA ARG A 225 -0.48 2.65 23.05
C ARG A 225 -0.15 1.62 24.12
N HIS A 226 0.11 2.10 25.34
CA HIS A 226 0.37 1.27 26.50
C HIS A 226 -0.68 1.52 27.59
N ASN A 227 -1.00 0.47 28.31
CA ASN A 227 -1.78 0.51 29.52
C ASN A 227 -1.01 1.17 30.68
N LYS A 228 -1.66 1.45 31.79
CA LYS A 228 -1.03 2.07 32.95
C LYS A 228 0.06 1.21 33.60
N ASP A 229 -0.01 -0.10 33.43
CA ASP A 229 0.98 -1.06 33.91
C ASP A 229 2.17 -1.27 32.97
N GLY A 230 2.20 -0.54 31.84
CA GLY A 230 3.25 -0.63 30.82
C GLY A 230 3.03 -1.71 29.77
N SER A 231 2.02 -2.55 29.89
CA SER A 231 1.67 -3.53 28.85
C SER A 231 1.10 -2.85 27.60
N LEU A 232 1.19 -3.52 26.44
CA LEU A 232 0.56 -3.01 25.21
C LEU A 232 -0.96 -3.01 25.34
N SER A 233 -1.60 -1.93 24.89
CA SER A 233 -3.05 -1.91 24.71
C SER A 233 -3.45 -2.79 23.53
N ASN A 234 -4.58 -3.48 23.67
CA ASN A 234 -5.14 -4.37 22.64
C ASN A 234 -6.63 -4.10 22.39
N GLY A 235 -7.04 -2.86 22.42
CA GLY A 235 -8.44 -2.48 22.13
C GLY A 235 -8.84 -2.76 20.68
N SER A 236 -7.88 -2.82 19.77
CA SER A 236 -8.08 -3.26 18.38
C SER A 236 -8.39 -4.76 18.24
N ALA A 237 -8.12 -5.58 19.26
CA ALA A 237 -8.11 -7.05 19.23
C ALA A 237 -7.08 -7.69 18.27
N CYS A 238 -6.11 -6.88 17.77
CA CYS A 238 -5.04 -7.31 16.85
C CYS A 238 -3.67 -7.41 17.52
N GLY A 239 -3.62 -7.43 18.86
CA GLY A 239 -2.39 -7.57 19.64
C GLY A 239 -1.69 -6.24 19.98
N ASN A 240 -2.01 -5.15 19.29
CA ASN A 240 -1.47 -3.83 19.55
C ASN A 240 -2.44 -2.72 19.10
N GLU A 241 -2.19 -1.50 19.52
CA GLU A 241 -2.89 -0.32 19.05
C GLU A 241 -1.92 0.78 18.67
N PHE A 242 -2.16 1.38 17.51
CA PHE A 242 -1.46 2.59 17.11
C PHE A 242 -1.92 3.77 17.97
N ALA A 243 -0.97 4.52 18.58
CA ALA A 243 -1.27 5.60 19.51
C ALA A 243 -1.66 6.88 18.75
N SER A 244 -2.82 6.86 18.08
CA SER A 244 -3.30 7.94 17.21
C SER A 244 -3.50 9.28 17.93
N GLU A 245 -3.58 9.29 19.27
CA GLU A 245 -3.64 10.51 20.10
C GLU A 245 -2.28 11.23 20.21
N ARG A 246 -1.17 10.60 19.84
CA ARG A 246 0.16 11.22 19.86
C ARG A 246 0.38 12.06 18.62
N ALA A 247 0.96 13.24 18.78
CA ALA A 247 1.06 14.24 17.72
C ALA A 247 1.66 13.73 16.40
N MET A 248 2.78 12.98 16.47
CA MET A 248 3.42 12.46 15.24
C MET A 248 2.69 11.25 14.68
N ALA A 249 2.01 10.46 15.51
CA ALA A 249 1.17 9.35 15.03
C ALA A 249 -0.09 9.87 14.32
N SER A 250 -0.77 10.86 14.92
CA SER A 250 -1.90 11.56 14.29
C SER A 250 -1.49 12.23 12.98
N ARG A 251 -0.34 12.92 12.98
CA ARG A 251 0.19 13.56 11.76
C ARG A 251 0.46 12.52 10.68
N PHE A 252 1.10 11.40 11.02
CA PHE A 252 1.36 10.33 10.07
C PHE A 252 0.08 9.84 9.39
N ILE A 253 -0.98 9.59 10.17
CA ILE A 253 -2.28 9.14 9.63
C ILE A 253 -2.85 10.18 8.65
N VAL A 254 -2.85 11.47 9.05
CA VAL A 254 -3.38 12.56 8.20
C VAL A 254 -2.54 12.76 6.93
N ASP A 255 -1.21 12.65 7.04
CA ASP A 255 -0.30 12.78 5.88
C ASP A 255 -0.42 11.57 4.91
N SER A 256 -0.95 10.43 5.37
CA SER A 256 -1.14 9.21 4.59
C SER A 256 -2.50 9.17 3.86
N LEU A 257 -3.49 9.95 4.31
CA LEU A 257 -4.84 10.05 3.72
C LEU A 257 -4.94 11.18 2.71
#